data_5bcda2d549a2d59b88b600a51062ee5d
#
_entry.id   5bcda2d549a2d59b88b600a51062ee5d
#
_cell.length_a   1.000
_cell.length_b   1.000
_cell.length_c   1.000
_cell.angle_alpha   90.00
_cell.angle_beta   90.00
_cell.angle_gamma   90.00
#
_symmetry.space_group_name_H-M   'P 1'
#
loop_
_entity.id
_entity.type
_entity.pdbx_description
1 polymer ?
#
loop_
_entity_poly.entity_id
_entity_poly.type
_entity_poly.pdbx_seq_one_letter_code
_entity_poly.pdbx_strand_id
1 'polypeptide(L)'
;MEAFFGSHTAEEAERLMLEAGVPCSRIYTYEMAERDPHYQARESFTEWKNSYDDGSIRGVNVVPRMKNNPGQIWRGMPLVGADNEDILEELGATPDDVASLYDEQLLKKENGPFG
;
A
#
# COMPACT_ATOMS: atom_id res chain seq x y z
N MET A 1 34.57 -6.86 10.70
CA MET A 1 33.10 -6.74 10.72
C MET A 1 32.40 -8.06 10.45
N GLU A 2 32.74 -8.81 9.41
CA GLU A 2 32.12 -10.13 9.12
C GLU A 2 32.14 -11.10 10.30
N ALA A 3 33.27 -11.25 10.99
CA ALA A 3 33.37 -12.13 12.15
C ALA A 3 32.41 -11.76 13.29
N PHE A 4 32.17 -10.48 13.52
CA PHE A 4 31.23 -10.00 14.54
C PHE A 4 29.78 -10.36 14.14
N PHE A 5 29.37 -10.01 12.93
CA PHE A 5 28.02 -10.33 12.47
C PHE A 5 27.79 -11.83 12.26
N GLY A 6 28.82 -12.58 11.93
CA GLY A 6 28.73 -14.04 11.79
C GLY A 6 28.58 -14.81 13.11
N SER A 7 28.91 -14.15 14.25
CA SER A 7 28.85 -14.79 15.59
C SER A 7 27.67 -14.34 16.45
N HIS A 8 26.82 -13.43 15.96
CA HIS A 8 25.68 -12.90 16.67
C HIS A 8 24.42 -12.97 15.81
N THR A 9 23.27 -13.11 16.45
CA THR A 9 22.00 -12.86 15.78
C THR A 9 21.85 -11.38 15.43
N ALA A 10 21.02 -11.04 14.44
CA ALA A 10 20.77 -9.65 14.08
C ALA A 10 20.26 -8.79 15.25
N GLU A 11 19.48 -9.39 16.15
CA GLU A 11 18.94 -8.74 17.35
C GLU A 11 20.02 -8.47 18.39
N GLU A 12 20.92 -9.46 18.63
CA GLU A 12 22.05 -9.30 19.55
C GLU A 12 23.05 -8.27 19.00
N ALA A 13 23.35 -8.30 17.72
CA ALA A 13 24.24 -7.34 17.08
C ALA A 13 23.69 -5.91 17.20
N GLU A 14 22.42 -5.70 16.89
CA GLU A 14 21.76 -4.39 17.05
C GLU A 14 21.85 -3.89 18.50
N ARG A 15 21.50 -4.72 19.48
CA ARG A 15 21.56 -4.35 20.90
C ARG A 15 22.99 -3.97 21.32
N LEU A 16 23.98 -4.78 20.98
CA LEU A 16 25.38 -4.52 21.35
C LEU A 16 25.92 -3.24 20.71
N MET A 17 25.56 -2.97 19.45
CA MET A 17 25.96 -1.74 18.77
C MET A 17 25.31 -0.51 19.38
N LEU A 18 24.00 -0.57 19.71
CA LEU A 18 23.31 0.52 20.38
C LEU A 18 23.86 0.80 21.78
N GLU A 19 24.19 -0.25 22.58
CA GLU A 19 24.84 -0.13 23.87
C GLU A 19 26.24 0.51 23.76
N ALA A 20 26.93 0.28 22.65
CA ALA A 20 28.21 0.92 22.35
C ALA A 20 28.06 2.36 21.78
N GLY A 21 26.84 2.88 21.69
CA GLY A 21 26.57 4.21 21.15
C GLY A 21 26.65 4.33 19.62
N VAL A 22 26.60 3.19 18.91
CA VAL A 22 26.61 3.16 17.45
C VAL A 22 25.17 3.14 16.94
N PRO A 23 24.70 4.20 16.24
CA PRO A 23 23.37 4.20 15.63
C PRO A 23 23.25 3.13 14.57
N CYS A 24 22.36 2.21 14.76
CA CYS A 24 22.07 1.13 13.81
C CYS A 24 20.63 0.66 13.94
N SER A 25 20.12 -0.01 12.93
CA SER A 25 18.89 -0.76 13.00
C SER A 25 18.93 -1.96 12.04
N ARG A 26 18.14 -2.97 12.32
CA ARG A 26 17.93 -4.09 11.39
C ARG A 26 17.17 -3.61 10.16
N ILE A 27 17.37 -4.30 9.04
CA ILE A 27 16.48 -4.15 7.89
C ILE A 27 15.17 -4.87 8.23
N TYR A 28 14.11 -4.10 8.35
CA TYR A 28 12.79 -4.63 8.70
C TYR A 28 12.14 -5.32 7.50
N THR A 29 11.55 -6.49 7.75
CA THR A 29 10.51 -7.03 6.88
C THR A 29 9.18 -6.33 7.19
N TYR A 30 8.21 -6.44 6.28
CA TYR A 30 6.87 -5.91 6.50
C TYR A 30 6.24 -6.45 7.80
N GLU A 31 6.35 -7.74 8.03
CA GLU A 31 5.85 -8.42 9.23
C GLU A 31 6.51 -7.91 10.52
N MET A 32 7.82 -7.67 10.51
CA MET A 32 8.54 -7.09 11.64
C MET A 32 8.06 -5.67 11.93
N ALA A 33 7.91 -4.84 10.90
CA ALA A 33 7.42 -3.49 11.05
C ALA A 33 5.99 -3.45 11.59
N GLU A 34 5.12 -4.34 11.15
CA GLU A 34 3.74 -4.45 11.64
C GLU A 34 3.64 -4.78 13.14
N ARG A 35 4.58 -5.58 13.64
CA ARG A 35 4.65 -6.01 15.04
C ARG A 35 5.43 -5.03 15.94
N ASP A 36 6.15 -4.11 15.36
CA ASP A 36 6.98 -3.16 16.09
C ASP A 36 6.11 -2.13 16.83
N PRO A 37 6.32 -1.93 18.15
CA PRO A 37 5.51 -0.99 18.93
C PRO A 37 5.57 0.46 18.44
N HIS A 38 6.68 0.90 17.83
CA HIS A 38 6.80 2.24 17.29
C HIS A 38 5.86 2.43 16.09
N TYR A 39 5.84 1.48 15.14
CA TYR A 39 4.95 1.54 13.99
C TYR A 39 3.48 1.40 14.39
N GLN A 40 3.18 0.59 15.41
CA GLN A 40 1.84 0.47 15.97
C GLN A 40 1.37 1.77 16.63
N ALA A 41 2.20 2.38 17.50
CA ALA A 41 1.88 3.64 18.15
C ALA A 41 1.69 4.79 17.15
N ARG A 42 2.33 4.74 16.00
CA ARG A 42 2.15 5.70 14.91
C ARG A 42 1.00 5.33 13.97
N GLU A 43 0.32 4.21 14.19
CA GLU A 43 -0.70 3.68 13.28
C GLU A 43 -0.22 3.68 11.81
N SER A 44 1.02 3.20 11.61
CA SER A 44 1.68 3.24 10.30
C SER A 44 1.04 2.31 9.29
N PHE A 45 0.25 1.36 9.75
CA PHE A 45 -0.50 0.41 8.92
C PHE A 45 -1.99 0.55 9.18
N THR A 46 -2.78 0.38 8.13
CA THR A 46 -4.23 0.41 8.20
C THR A 46 -4.82 -0.63 7.26
N GLU A 47 -6.10 -0.86 7.38
CA GLU A 47 -6.83 -1.82 6.56
C GLU A 47 -7.95 -1.09 5.81
N TRP A 48 -8.15 -1.46 4.55
CA TRP A 48 -9.24 -0.96 3.72
C TRP A 48 -9.81 -2.07 2.84
N LYS A 49 -11.05 -1.90 2.42
CA LYS A 49 -11.71 -2.87 1.54
C LYS A 49 -11.19 -2.78 0.12
N ASN A 50 -11.15 -3.92 -0.56
CA ASN A 50 -10.96 -3.97 -2.01
C ASN A 50 -12.14 -3.28 -2.72
N SER A 51 -11.87 -2.83 -3.95
CA SER A 51 -12.92 -2.27 -4.82
C SER A 51 -13.60 -3.33 -5.70
N TYR A 52 -13.10 -4.55 -5.73
CA TYR A 52 -13.51 -5.60 -6.67
C TYR A 52 -14.03 -6.89 -6.00
N ASP A 53 -13.86 -7.04 -4.69
CA ASP A 53 -14.36 -8.18 -3.91
C ASP A 53 -14.69 -7.74 -2.48
N ASP A 54 -15.16 -8.67 -1.65
CA ASP A 54 -15.44 -8.43 -0.22
C ASP A 54 -14.19 -8.53 0.67
N GLY A 55 -13.01 -8.72 0.08
CA GLY A 55 -11.75 -8.79 0.78
C GLY A 55 -11.26 -7.46 1.31
N SER A 56 -10.24 -7.53 2.16
CA SER A 56 -9.55 -6.35 2.66
C SER A 56 -8.05 -6.43 2.38
N ILE A 57 -7.44 -5.28 2.26
CA ILE A 57 -5.99 -5.13 2.11
C ILE A 57 -5.48 -4.39 3.34
N ARG A 58 -4.42 -4.95 3.94
CA ARG A 58 -3.66 -4.28 4.97
C ARG A 58 -2.40 -3.68 4.37
N GLY A 59 -2.17 -2.40 4.57
CA GLY A 59 -1.03 -1.70 3.98
C GLY A 59 -0.64 -0.44 4.74
N VAL A 60 0.32 0.28 4.17
CA VAL A 60 0.84 1.52 4.77
C VAL A 60 -0.23 2.60 4.78
N ASN A 61 -0.41 3.23 5.93
CA ASN A 61 -1.34 4.34 6.10
C ASN A 61 -0.84 5.60 5.38
N VAL A 62 -1.71 6.61 5.26
CA VAL A 62 -1.36 7.89 4.64
C VAL A 62 -0.27 8.61 5.45
N VAL A 63 0.81 9.02 4.77
CA VAL A 63 1.96 9.70 5.36
C VAL A 63 2.18 11.03 4.62
N PRO A 64 2.44 12.15 5.34
CA PRO A 64 2.53 12.28 6.80
C PRO A 64 1.15 12.24 7.49
N ARG A 65 1.16 11.78 8.74
CA ARG A 65 -0.05 11.84 9.57
C ARG A 65 -0.27 13.26 10.08
N MET A 66 -1.29 13.92 9.56
CA MET A 66 -1.66 15.27 9.96
C MET A 66 -2.72 15.22 11.07
N LYS A 67 -2.46 15.94 12.18
CA LYS A 67 -3.33 15.90 13.36
C LYS A 67 -4.72 16.49 13.09
N ASN A 68 -4.78 17.61 12.38
CA ASN A 68 -6.02 18.37 12.18
C ASN A 68 -6.71 18.06 10.84
N ASN A 69 -6.01 17.41 9.92
CA ASN A 69 -6.55 17.02 8.63
C ASN A 69 -5.94 15.67 8.22
N PRO A 70 -6.34 14.57 8.86
CA PRO A 70 -5.78 13.26 8.58
C PRO A 70 -6.11 12.82 7.16
N GLY A 71 -5.12 12.26 6.46
CA GLY A 71 -5.35 11.61 5.17
C GLY A 71 -6.27 10.40 5.31
N GLN A 72 -7.01 10.12 4.27
CA GLN A 72 -7.95 8.99 4.23
C GLN A 72 -7.73 8.15 2.98
N ILE A 73 -7.86 6.84 3.14
CA ILE A 73 -7.96 5.89 2.02
C ILE A 73 -9.45 5.67 1.79
N TRP A 74 -10.00 6.35 0.78
CA TRP A 74 -11.44 6.38 0.52
C TRP A 74 -11.91 5.23 -0.37
N ARG A 75 -10.99 4.56 -1.10
CA ARG A 75 -11.27 3.32 -1.83
C ARG A 75 -10.02 2.45 -1.93
N GLY A 76 -10.22 1.17 -2.14
CA GLY A 76 -9.17 0.21 -2.43
C GLY A 76 -8.62 0.33 -3.86
N MET A 77 -7.73 -0.59 -4.20
CA MET A 77 -7.14 -0.66 -5.54
C MET A 77 -8.22 -0.93 -6.59
N PRO A 78 -8.43 -0.04 -7.57
CA PRO A 78 -9.39 -0.27 -8.63
C PRO A 78 -8.86 -1.31 -9.64
N LEU A 79 -9.77 -1.99 -10.31
CA LEU A 79 -9.44 -2.78 -11.49
C LEU A 79 -9.16 -1.88 -12.69
N VAL A 80 -8.47 -2.43 -13.69
CA VAL A 80 -8.25 -1.72 -14.96
C VAL A 80 -9.60 -1.38 -15.60
N GLY A 81 -9.77 -0.12 -15.95
CA GLY A 81 -10.99 0.38 -16.56
C GLY A 81 -12.17 0.60 -15.62
N ALA A 82 -11.97 0.52 -14.30
CA ALA A 82 -13.05 0.72 -13.33
C ALA A 82 -13.71 2.11 -13.41
N ASP A 83 -12.96 3.11 -13.86
CA ASP A 83 -13.42 4.50 -13.93
C ASP A 83 -13.68 4.98 -15.38
N ASN A 84 -13.64 4.08 -16.37
CA ASN A 84 -13.75 4.46 -17.77
C ASN A 84 -15.04 5.22 -18.07
N GLU A 85 -16.17 4.67 -17.66
CA GLU A 85 -17.48 5.25 -17.94
C GLU A 85 -17.63 6.63 -17.25
N ASP A 86 -17.28 6.70 -15.97
CA ASP A 86 -17.40 7.94 -15.18
C ASP A 86 -16.55 9.07 -15.75
N ILE A 87 -15.29 8.77 -16.14
CA ILE A 87 -14.39 9.76 -16.72
C ILE A 87 -14.89 10.23 -18.10
N LEU A 88 -15.34 9.32 -18.93
CA LEU A 88 -15.83 9.67 -20.27
C LEU A 88 -17.14 10.46 -20.20
N GLU A 89 -18.03 10.15 -19.27
CA GLU A 89 -19.24 10.93 -19.02
C GLU A 89 -18.89 12.36 -18.58
N GLU A 90 -17.93 12.54 -17.66
CA GLU A 90 -17.43 13.87 -17.27
C GLU A 90 -16.88 14.67 -18.44
N LEU A 91 -16.28 13.99 -19.43
CA LEU A 91 -15.78 14.60 -20.67
C LEU A 91 -16.88 14.87 -21.71
N GLY A 92 -18.12 14.45 -21.43
CA GLY A 92 -19.26 14.68 -22.29
C GLY A 92 -19.51 13.60 -23.34
N ALA A 93 -18.87 12.43 -23.21
CA ALA A 93 -19.17 11.29 -24.08
C ALA A 93 -20.57 10.73 -23.76
N THR A 94 -21.27 10.32 -24.81
CA THR A 94 -22.54 9.63 -24.67
C THR A 94 -22.34 8.13 -24.39
N PRO A 95 -23.33 7.42 -23.83
CA PRO A 95 -23.25 5.95 -23.69
C PRO A 95 -22.94 5.22 -25.00
N ASP A 96 -23.42 5.71 -26.13
CA ASP A 96 -23.14 5.15 -27.45
C ASP A 96 -21.68 5.35 -27.87
N ASP A 97 -21.10 6.51 -27.54
CA ASP A 97 -19.65 6.77 -27.77
C ASP A 97 -18.80 5.81 -26.95
N VAL A 98 -19.16 5.60 -25.67
CA VAL A 98 -18.45 4.66 -24.79
C VAL A 98 -18.56 3.22 -25.29
N ALA A 99 -19.72 2.79 -25.73
CA ALA A 99 -19.93 1.47 -26.34
C ALA A 99 -19.06 1.28 -27.58
N SER A 100 -19.01 2.29 -28.47
CA SER A 100 -18.17 2.25 -29.65
C SER A 100 -16.69 2.08 -29.32
N LEU A 101 -16.19 2.78 -28.30
CA LEU A 101 -14.80 2.69 -27.86
C LEU A 101 -14.44 1.28 -27.31
N TYR A 102 -15.39 0.61 -26.67
CA TYR A 102 -15.20 -0.79 -26.26
C TYR A 102 -15.20 -1.74 -27.46
N ASP A 103 -16.12 -1.57 -28.40
CA ASP A 103 -16.22 -2.38 -29.62
C ASP A 103 -14.96 -2.23 -30.49
N GLU A 104 -14.39 -1.05 -30.56
CA GLU A 104 -13.14 -0.77 -31.24
C GLU A 104 -11.89 -1.21 -30.45
N GLN A 105 -12.06 -1.81 -29.28
CA GLN A 105 -10.99 -2.25 -28.37
C GLN A 105 -10.03 -1.14 -27.92
N LEU A 106 -10.46 0.10 -27.93
CA LEU A 106 -9.72 1.24 -27.42
C LEU A 106 -9.83 1.37 -25.91
N LEU A 107 -10.88 0.82 -25.32
CA LEU A 107 -11.08 0.69 -23.88
C LEU A 107 -10.98 -0.76 -23.45
N LYS A 108 -10.50 -0.96 -22.21
CA LYS A 108 -10.50 -2.26 -21.54
C LYS A 108 -11.15 -2.13 -20.18
N LYS A 109 -11.85 -3.17 -19.76
CA LYS A 109 -12.39 -3.33 -18.41
C LYS A 109 -12.13 -4.75 -17.95
N GLU A 110 -11.46 -4.90 -16.82
CA GLU A 110 -11.18 -6.19 -16.21
C GLU A 110 -12.23 -6.51 -15.17
N ASN A 111 -12.61 -7.79 -15.07
CA ASN A 111 -13.60 -8.27 -14.10
C ASN A 111 -12.96 -8.86 -12.83
N GLY A 112 -11.63 -8.86 -12.74
CA GLY A 112 -10.88 -9.38 -11.60
C GLY A 112 -9.38 -9.07 -11.71
N PRO A 113 -8.63 -9.15 -10.60
CA PRO A 113 -7.22 -8.76 -10.53
C PRO A 113 -6.27 -9.71 -11.30
N PHE A 114 -6.77 -10.85 -11.73
CA PHE A 114 -6.01 -11.88 -12.45
C PHE A 114 -6.75 -12.37 -13.71
N GLY A 115 -7.58 -11.51 -14.26
CA GLY A 115 -8.48 -11.53 -15.42
C GLY A 115 -8.46 -12.68 -16.36
#